data_ff9576b0371924af205fe45d332836dd
#
_entry.id   ff9576b0371924af205fe45d332836dd
#
_cell.length_a   1.000
_cell.length_b   1.000
_cell.length_c   1.000
_cell.angle_alpha   90.00
_cell.angle_beta   90.00
_cell.angle_gamma   90.00
#
_symmetry.space_group_name_H-M   'P 1'
#
loop_
_entity.id
_entity.type
_entity.pdbx_description
1 polymer ?
#
loop_
_entity_poly.entity_id
_entity_poly.type
_entity_poly.pdbx_seq_one_letter_code
_entity_poly.pdbx_strand_id
1 'polypeptide(L)'
;ARVSFIHQTEQRGLGHADLETRHWVGGDTFLLVLGDHYFISEDEDVESASCYEQLLGSYRKTHGSLIGVVTTAAREIHRFGTVAGQWETDGELLGITHLAEKPSVDYASNHMTVEGLEADQYFTLFGLYILSPEIYAILERMESGHEYERSELQLTGALEHLRTSHSLHGMPIRGRKLDIGRPEEYVAAFQANVPER
;
A
#
# COMPACT_ATOMS: atom_id res chain seq x y z
N ALA A 1 0.46 -19.97 -15.82
CA ALA A 1 -0.34 -19.11 -14.94
C ALA A 1 -1.82 -19.21 -15.31
N ARG A 2 -2.71 -19.11 -14.34
CA ARG A 2 -4.17 -18.95 -14.58
C ARG A 2 -4.50 -17.50 -14.37
N VAL A 3 -5.24 -16.90 -15.31
CA VAL A 3 -5.72 -15.52 -15.21
C VAL A 3 -7.23 -15.55 -15.13
N SER A 4 -7.79 -14.79 -14.21
CA SER A 4 -9.23 -14.61 -14.06
C SER A 4 -9.53 -13.11 -14.01
N PHE A 5 -10.64 -12.72 -14.63
CA PHE A 5 -11.12 -11.34 -14.60
C PHE A 5 -12.35 -11.29 -13.70
N ILE A 6 -12.29 -10.41 -12.69
CA ILE A 6 -13.39 -10.16 -11.77
C ILE A 6 -13.91 -8.76 -12.07
N HIS A 7 -15.20 -8.65 -12.34
CA HIS A 7 -15.80 -7.39 -12.75
C HIS A 7 -16.42 -6.68 -11.55
N GLN A 8 -15.85 -5.55 -11.16
CA GLN A 8 -16.49 -4.63 -10.24
C GLN A 8 -17.57 -3.84 -10.99
N THR A 9 -18.82 -4.17 -10.78
CA THR A 9 -19.96 -3.57 -11.53
C THR A 9 -20.27 -2.15 -11.07
N GLU A 10 -19.97 -1.81 -9.83
CA GLU A 10 -20.16 -0.50 -9.23
C GLU A 10 -18.84 0.02 -8.69
N GLN A 11 -18.48 1.24 -9.04
CA GLN A 11 -17.24 1.87 -8.57
C GLN A 11 -17.42 2.38 -7.14
N ARG A 12 -17.24 1.49 -6.16
CA ARG A 12 -17.41 1.78 -4.73
C ARG A 12 -16.10 1.79 -3.95
N GLY A 13 -14.99 2.04 -4.61
CA GLY A 13 -13.66 2.16 -4.02
C GLY A 13 -12.81 0.90 -4.12
N LEU A 14 -11.53 1.03 -3.73
CA LEU A 14 -10.52 -0.04 -3.80
C LEU A 14 -10.86 -1.20 -2.87
N GLY A 15 -11.29 -0.91 -1.64
CA GLY A 15 -11.69 -1.96 -0.70
C GLY A 15 -12.86 -2.80 -1.22
N HIS A 16 -13.81 -2.20 -1.96
CA HIS A 16 -14.87 -2.95 -2.61
C HIS A 16 -14.34 -3.82 -3.75
N ALA A 17 -13.42 -3.30 -4.57
CA ALA A 17 -12.79 -4.09 -5.63
C ALA A 17 -12.02 -5.30 -5.06
N ASP A 18 -11.33 -5.11 -3.94
CA ASP A 18 -10.64 -6.19 -3.24
C ASP A 18 -11.65 -7.23 -2.70
N LEU A 19 -12.73 -6.78 -2.08
CA LEU A 19 -13.79 -7.65 -1.55
C LEU A 19 -14.39 -8.57 -2.62
N GLU A 20 -14.57 -8.10 -3.86
CA GLU A 20 -15.04 -8.91 -5.00
C GLU A 20 -14.11 -10.08 -5.33
N THR A 21 -12.82 -10.03 -4.92
CA THR A 21 -11.85 -11.10 -5.17
C THR A 21 -11.93 -12.25 -4.17
N ARG A 22 -12.65 -12.11 -3.06
CA ARG A 22 -12.69 -13.04 -1.93
C ARG A 22 -12.89 -14.50 -2.32
N HIS A 23 -13.85 -14.79 -3.21
CA HIS A 23 -14.16 -16.16 -3.62
C HIS A 23 -13.03 -16.82 -4.43
N TRP A 24 -12.14 -16.02 -5.03
CA TRP A 24 -11.01 -16.48 -5.81
C TRP A 24 -9.77 -16.70 -4.96
N VAL A 25 -9.55 -15.82 -3.98
CA VAL A 25 -8.43 -15.92 -3.03
C VAL A 25 -8.70 -16.98 -1.98
N GLY A 26 -9.94 -17.08 -1.51
CA GLY A 26 -10.31 -18.04 -0.47
C GLY A 26 -9.72 -17.67 0.89
N GLY A 27 -9.08 -18.65 1.54
CA GLY A 27 -8.44 -18.49 2.86
C GLY A 27 -6.93 -18.27 2.80
N ASP A 28 -6.37 -17.99 1.63
CA ASP A 28 -4.92 -17.84 1.46
C ASP A 28 -4.48 -16.38 1.66
N THR A 29 -3.22 -16.20 2.07
CA THR A 29 -2.56 -14.91 1.98
C THR A 29 -2.29 -14.58 0.51
N PHE A 30 -2.46 -13.32 0.13
CA PHE A 30 -2.35 -12.89 -1.26
C PHE A 30 -1.53 -11.62 -1.43
N LEU A 31 -1.00 -11.44 -2.62
CA LEU A 31 -0.35 -10.20 -3.05
C LEU A 31 -1.36 -9.33 -3.80
N LEU A 32 -1.65 -8.16 -3.25
CA LEU A 32 -2.44 -7.12 -3.91
C LEU A 32 -1.49 -6.10 -4.55
N VAL A 33 -1.74 -5.80 -5.82
CA VAL A 33 -0.94 -4.85 -6.60
C VAL A 33 -1.88 -3.88 -7.29
N LEU A 34 -1.65 -2.58 -7.13
CA LEU A 34 -2.43 -1.57 -7.85
C LEU A 34 -2.01 -1.55 -9.32
N GLY A 35 -2.98 -1.81 -10.21
CA GLY A 35 -2.74 -1.98 -11.65
C GLY A 35 -2.49 -0.67 -12.41
N ASP A 36 -2.75 0.48 -11.80
CA ASP A 36 -2.47 1.82 -12.30
C ASP A 36 -1.13 2.39 -11.82
N HIS A 37 -0.33 1.57 -11.10
CA HIS A 37 1.00 1.94 -10.67
C HIS A 37 2.08 1.20 -11.47
N TYR A 38 3.07 1.93 -11.93
CA TYR A 38 4.29 1.38 -12.50
C TYR A 38 5.41 1.48 -11.45
N PHE A 39 6.05 0.36 -11.13
CA PHE A 39 7.04 0.25 -10.08
C PHE A 39 8.45 0.15 -10.68
N ILE A 40 9.34 1.03 -10.25
CA ILE A 40 10.74 1.09 -10.68
C ILE A 40 11.62 0.85 -9.46
N SER A 41 12.49 -0.17 -9.48
CA SER A 41 13.53 -0.34 -8.47
C SER A 41 14.62 0.72 -8.67
N GLU A 42 15.13 1.30 -7.59
CA GLU A 42 16.20 2.31 -7.65
C GLU A 42 17.60 1.72 -7.50
N ASP A 43 17.71 0.43 -7.24
CA ASP A 43 19.00 -0.23 -7.17
C ASP A 43 19.55 -0.43 -8.61
N GLU A 44 20.68 0.18 -8.94
CA GLU A 44 21.33 0.10 -10.24
C GLU A 44 22.06 -1.24 -10.49
N ASP A 45 22.24 -2.05 -9.44
CA ASP A 45 22.88 -3.36 -9.57
C ASP A 45 21.92 -4.39 -10.16
N VAL A 46 22.35 -5.09 -11.19
CA VAL A 46 21.61 -6.14 -11.92
C VAL A 46 21.11 -7.29 -11.02
N GLU A 47 21.63 -7.39 -9.80
CA GLU A 47 21.24 -8.34 -8.76
C GLU A 47 20.24 -7.76 -7.75
N SER A 48 19.83 -6.49 -7.89
CA SER A 48 18.94 -5.87 -6.93
C SER A 48 17.51 -6.40 -7.07
N ALA A 49 16.88 -6.67 -5.93
CA ALA A 49 15.54 -7.18 -5.87
C ALA A 49 14.54 -6.15 -6.41
N SER A 50 13.64 -6.57 -7.30
CA SER A 50 12.50 -5.75 -7.70
C SER A 50 11.65 -5.34 -6.48
N CYS A 51 10.83 -4.30 -6.61
CA CYS A 51 9.95 -3.87 -5.51
C CYS A 51 9.10 -5.03 -4.95
N TYR A 52 8.69 -5.96 -5.80
CA TYR A 52 7.94 -7.16 -5.38
C TYR A 52 8.80 -8.13 -4.58
N GLU A 53 10.03 -8.38 -5.03
CA GLU A 53 10.96 -9.30 -4.36
C GLU A 53 11.41 -8.76 -3.01
N GLN A 54 11.58 -7.44 -2.89
CA GLN A 54 11.84 -6.79 -1.61
C GLN A 54 10.71 -7.11 -0.61
N LEU A 55 9.45 -6.88 -1.01
CA LEU A 55 8.29 -7.13 -0.17
C LEU A 55 8.14 -8.62 0.19
N LEU A 56 8.29 -9.52 -0.79
CA LEU A 56 8.20 -10.97 -0.59
C LEU A 56 9.34 -11.51 0.31
N GLY A 57 10.54 -10.94 0.20
CA GLY A 57 11.68 -11.29 1.05
C GLY A 57 11.41 -10.98 2.51
N SER A 58 10.85 -9.81 2.79
CA SER A 58 10.49 -9.39 4.15
C SER A 58 9.28 -10.16 4.70
N TYR A 59 8.28 -10.46 3.87
CA TYR A 59 7.13 -11.26 4.29
C TYR A 59 7.52 -12.63 4.84
N ARG A 60 8.51 -13.28 4.26
CA ARG A 60 9.01 -14.59 4.74
C ARG A 60 9.54 -14.55 6.19
N LYS A 61 9.89 -13.36 6.68
CA LYS A 61 10.38 -13.15 8.05
C LYS A 61 9.26 -12.84 9.05
N THR A 62 8.13 -12.27 8.62
CA THR A 62 7.15 -11.62 9.50
C THR A 62 5.90 -12.43 9.82
N HIS A 63 5.46 -13.32 8.95
CA HIS A 63 4.22 -14.12 9.10
C HIS A 63 2.93 -13.30 9.35
N GLY A 64 2.93 -12.00 9.05
CA GLY A 64 1.78 -11.10 9.19
C GLY A 64 1.46 -10.37 7.88
N SER A 65 0.43 -9.54 7.87
CA SER A 65 0.18 -8.65 6.75
C SER A 65 1.30 -7.62 6.63
N LEU A 66 1.74 -7.38 5.40
CA LEU A 66 2.88 -6.50 5.10
C LEU A 66 2.51 -5.55 3.97
N ILE A 67 2.75 -4.26 4.15
CA ILE A 67 2.49 -3.24 3.14
C ILE A 67 3.78 -2.54 2.74
N GLY A 68 3.97 -2.33 1.44
CA GLY A 68 5.03 -1.48 0.94
C GLY A 68 4.74 -0.01 1.25
N VAL A 69 5.72 0.69 1.79
CA VAL A 69 5.63 2.12 2.05
C VAL A 69 6.78 2.87 1.37
N VAL A 70 6.57 4.15 1.09
CA VAL A 70 7.58 5.03 0.50
C VAL A 70 7.55 6.39 1.18
N THR A 71 8.71 7.00 1.32
CA THR A 71 8.83 8.36 1.83
C THR A 71 8.22 9.36 0.84
N THR A 72 7.36 10.24 1.32
CA THR A 72 6.61 11.21 0.53
C THR A 72 6.64 12.56 1.22
N ALA A 73 6.90 13.63 0.46
CA ALA A 73 6.89 14.98 1.00
C ALA A 73 5.49 15.44 1.42
N ALA A 74 5.42 16.26 2.47
CA ALA A 74 4.18 16.77 3.06
C ALA A 74 3.17 17.32 2.03
N ARG A 75 3.66 18.02 1.00
CA ARG A 75 2.81 18.60 -0.05
C ARG A 75 2.04 17.57 -0.89
N GLU A 76 2.47 16.30 -0.89
CA GLU A 76 1.93 15.23 -1.73
C GLU A 76 1.05 14.24 -0.96
N ILE A 77 1.10 14.21 0.38
CA ILE A 77 0.42 13.18 1.19
C ILE A 77 -1.11 13.19 1.05
N HIS A 78 -1.69 14.35 0.70
CA HIS A 78 -3.13 14.49 0.45
C HIS A 78 -3.64 13.59 -0.70
N ARG A 79 -2.75 12.93 -1.43
CA ARG A 79 -3.05 12.02 -2.54
C ARG A 79 -3.09 10.55 -2.11
N PHE A 80 -2.47 10.20 -0.98
CA PHE A 80 -2.19 8.81 -0.62
C PHE A 80 -2.64 8.47 0.80
N GLY A 81 -2.93 7.20 1.03
CA GLY A 81 -2.98 6.67 2.39
C GLY A 81 -1.60 6.85 3.05
N THR A 82 -1.59 7.39 4.26
CA THR A 82 -0.38 7.69 5.03
C THR A 82 -0.33 6.80 6.26
N VAL A 83 0.87 6.39 6.66
CA VAL A 83 1.07 5.50 7.80
C VAL A 83 2.01 6.09 8.83
N ALA A 84 1.73 5.81 10.10
CA ALA A 84 2.65 5.99 11.20
C ALA A 84 2.99 4.66 11.85
N GLY A 85 4.12 4.57 12.51
CA GLY A 85 4.55 3.34 13.15
C GLY A 85 5.83 3.52 13.95
N GLN A 86 6.27 2.42 14.53
CA GLN A 86 7.52 2.32 15.26
C GLN A 86 8.40 1.26 14.61
N TRP A 87 9.69 1.52 14.50
CA TRP A 87 10.62 0.56 13.97
C TRP A 87 10.68 -0.70 14.83
N GLU A 88 10.64 -1.84 14.17
CA GLU A 88 10.92 -3.13 14.81
C GLU A 88 12.39 -3.21 15.24
N THR A 89 12.70 -4.20 16.07
CA THR A 89 14.04 -4.33 16.70
C THR A 89 15.18 -4.43 15.68
N ASP A 90 14.91 -4.95 14.49
CA ASP A 90 15.89 -5.06 13.40
C ASP A 90 16.04 -3.76 12.58
N GLY A 91 15.14 -2.80 12.76
CA GLY A 91 15.13 -1.53 12.01
C GLY A 91 14.77 -1.67 10.53
N GLU A 92 14.36 -2.86 10.07
CA GLU A 92 13.98 -3.10 8.67
C GLU A 92 12.48 -2.88 8.42
N LEU A 93 11.67 -3.13 9.43
CA LEU A 93 10.22 -3.06 9.35
C LEU A 93 9.64 -2.05 10.33
N LEU A 94 8.52 -1.50 9.94
CA LEU A 94 7.72 -0.56 10.73
C LEU A 94 6.49 -1.28 11.26
N GLY A 95 6.39 -1.49 12.56
CA GLY A 95 5.14 -1.90 13.20
C GLY A 95 4.14 -0.76 13.10
N ILE A 96 3.08 -0.92 12.30
CA ILE A 96 2.14 0.16 12.01
C ILE A 96 1.24 0.43 13.21
N THR A 97 1.19 1.68 13.63
CA THR A 97 0.39 2.16 14.76
C THR A 97 -0.82 2.97 14.33
N HIS A 98 -0.79 3.54 13.13
CA HIS A 98 -1.91 4.35 12.61
C HIS A 98 -1.86 4.44 11.07
N LEU A 99 -3.06 4.44 10.45
CA LEU A 99 -3.25 4.73 9.02
C LEU A 99 -4.34 5.78 8.85
N ALA A 100 -4.15 6.68 7.90
CA ALA A 100 -5.13 7.69 7.52
C ALA A 100 -5.18 7.86 6.01
N GLU A 101 -6.40 7.88 5.45
CA GLU A 101 -6.60 8.11 4.02
C GLU A 101 -6.49 9.59 3.69
N LYS A 102 -5.53 9.96 2.83
CA LYS A 102 -5.33 11.32 2.31
C LYS A 102 -5.42 12.41 3.38
N PRO A 103 -4.61 12.33 4.46
CA PRO A 103 -4.68 13.27 5.56
C PRO A 103 -4.27 14.68 5.13
N SER A 104 -4.72 15.69 5.90
CA SER A 104 -4.14 17.01 5.78
C SER A 104 -2.73 17.05 6.36
N VAL A 105 -1.91 18.02 5.93
CA VAL A 105 -0.55 18.19 6.48
C VAL A 105 -0.59 18.49 7.98
N ASP A 106 -1.56 19.28 8.43
CA ASP A 106 -1.76 19.59 9.85
C ASP A 106 -2.08 18.32 10.67
N TYR A 107 -2.96 17.46 10.17
CA TYR A 107 -3.23 16.17 10.80
C TYR A 107 -1.98 15.28 10.85
N ALA A 108 -1.28 15.17 9.73
CA ALA A 108 -0.11 14.31 9.61
C ALA A 108 1.03 14.76 10.51
N SER A 109 1.26 16.06 10.66
CA SER A 109 2.31 16.61 11.55
C SER A 109 2.08 16.27 13.03
N ASN A 110 0.83 16.05 13.42
CA ASN A 110 0.49 15.72 14.81
C ASN A 110 0.35 14.22 15.07
N HIS A 111 0.06 13.40 14.04
CA HIS A 111 -0.35 12.01 14.24
C HIS A 111 0.41 10.98 13.40
N MET A 112 1.13 11.41 12.34
CA MET A 112 1.70 10.49 11.35
C MET A 112 3.23 10.56 11.27
N THR A 113 3.88 11.09 12.30
CA THR A 113 5.34 11.18 12.35
C THR A 113 5.97 9.81 12.65
N VAL A 114 7.11 9.54 12.01
CA VAL A 114 7.91 8.34 12.24
C VAL A 114 9.34 8.76 12.56
N GLU A 115 9.94 8.16 13.57
CA GLU A 115 11.33 8.42 13.95
C GLU A 115 12.29 8.17 12.78
N GLY A 116 13.24 9.09 12.57
CA GLY A 116 14.23 8.99 11.50
C GLY A 116 13.80 9.59 10.15
N LEU A 117 12.53 9.99 9.97
CA LEU A 117 12.12 10.80 8.83
C LEU A 117 12.34 12.30 9.09
N GLU A 118 12.57 13.06 8.02
CA GLU A 118 12.60 14.52 8.08
C GLU A 118 11.23 15.09 8.46
N ALA A 119 11.18 16.27 9.03
CA ALA A 119 9.96 16.86 9.59
C ALA A 119 8.82 17.08 8.57
N ASP A 120 9.13 17.17 7.29
CA ASP A 120 8.18 17.35 6.18
C ASP A 120 8.01 16.08 5.33
N GLN A 121 8.45 14.93 5.83
CA GLN A 121 8.35 13.64 5.18
C GLN A 121 7.50 12.65 5.97
N TYR A 122 6.75 11.84 5.24
CA TYR A 122 5.85 10.83 5.79
C TYR A 122 5.92 9.55 4.98
N PHE A 123 5.67 8.42 5.61
CA PHE A 123 5.44 7.19 4.87
C PHE A 123 4.04 7.15 4.28
N THR A 124 3.95 6.84 2.99
CA THR A 124 2.68 6.61 2.28
C THR A 124 2.63 5.22 1.67
N LEU A 125 1.42 4.73 1.45
CA LEU A 125 1.19 3.43 0.82
C LEU A 125 1.80 3.40 -0.58
N PHE A 126 2.62 2.37 -0.83
CA PHE A 126 3.34 2.22 -2.11
C PHE A 126 2.46 1.62 -3.22
N GLY A 127 1.41 0.87 -2.84
CA GLY A 127 0.54 0.18 -3.80
C GLY A 127 0.88 -1.30 -3.97
N LEU A 128 1.73 -1.84 -3.09
CA LEU A 128 2.06 -3.25 -2.97
C LEU A 128 1.71 -3.73 -1.57
N TYR A 129 0.94 -4.82 -1.47
CA TYR A 129 0.45 -5.34 -0.20
C TYR A 129 0.51 -6.86 -0.21
N ILE A 130 0.94 -7.46 0.89
CA ILE A 130 0.71 -8.87 1.18
C ILE A 130 -0.29 -8.92 2.34
N LEU A 131 -1.48 -9.37 2.05
CA LEU A 131 -2.60 -9.33 2.99
C LEU A 131 -3.03 -10.73 3.39
N SER A 132 -3.31 -10.90 4.66
CA SER A 132 -3.95 -12.09 5.19
C SER A 132 -5.46 -12.06 4.89
N PRO A 133 -6.14 -13.22 4.82
CA PRO A 133 -7.54 -13.30 4.41
C PRO A 133 -8.51 -12.64 5.39
N GLU A 134 -8.07 -12.30 6.61
CA GLU A 134 -8.86 -11.58 7.61
C GLU A 134 -9.33 -10.20 7.11
N ILE A 135 -8.63 -9.63 6.14
CA ILE A 135 -9.02 -8.36 5.52
C ILE A 135 -10.44 -8.44 4.92
N TYR A 136 -10.82 -9.59 4.36
CA TYR A 136 -12.15 -9.76 3.76
C TYR A 136 -13.28 -9.68 4.78
N ALA A 137 -13.11 -10.27 5.97
CA ALA A 137 -14.11 -10.18 7.03
C ALA A 137 -14.25 -8.73 7.54
N ILE A 138 -13.16 -7.97 7.53
CA ILE A 138 -13.17 -6.55 7.87
C ILE A 138 -13.92 -5.75 6.82
N LEU A 139 -13.58 -5.94 5.54
CA LEU A 139 -14.23 -5.26 4.42
C LEU A 139 -15.74 -5.53 4.36
N GLU A 140 -16.18 -6.79 4.57
CA GLU A 140 -17.58 -7.16 4.65
C GLU A 140 -18.32 -6.44 5.79
N ARG A 141 -17.70 -6.37 6.96
CA ARG A 141 -18.28 -5.67 8.11
C ARG A 141 -18.40 -4.17 7.82
N MET A 142 -17.37 -3.55 7.25
CA MET A 142 -17.38 -2.14 6.88
C MET A 142 -18.44 -1.85 5.80
N GLU A 143 -18.56 -2.72 4.81
CA GLU A 143 -19.59 -2.59 3.78
C GLU A 143 -21.00 -2.69 4.37
N SER A 144 -21.26 -3.69 5.21
CA SER A 144 -22.54 -3.90 5.88
C SER A 144 -22.87 -2.77 6.87
N GLY A 145 -21.86 -2.20 7.52
CA GLY A 145 -21.97 -1.05 8.43
C GLY A 145 -22.06 0.29 7.71
N HIS A 146 -21.94 0.33 6.38
CA HIS A 146 -21.86 1.56 5.59
C HIS A 146 -20.72 2.50 6.03
N GLU A 147 -19.59 1.91 6.41
CA GLU A 147 -18.38 2.63 6.80
C GLU A 147 -17.61 3.11 5.55
N TYR A 148 -18.17 4.10 4.88
CA TYR A 148 -17.56 4.66 3.67
C TYR A 148 -16.88 5.99 3.94
N GLU A 149 -15.71 6.17 3.35
CA GLU A 149 -15.04 7.47 3.29
C GLU A 149 -15.25 8.08 1.90
N ARG A 150 -15.78 9.31 1.86
CA ARG A 150 -16.08 10.00 0.59
C ARG A 150 -16.95 9.18 -0.37
N SER A 151 -17.90 8.39 0.17
CA SER A 151 -18.78 7.47 -0.56
C SER A 151 -18.09 6.22 -1.14
N GLU A 152 -16.87 5.91 -0.71
CA GLU A 152 -16.11 4.74 -1.15
C GLU A 152 -15.69 3.87 0.03
N LEU A 153 -15.70 2.55 -0.19
CA LEU A 153 -15.10 1.58 0.73
C LEU A 153 -13.58 1.60 0.50
N GLN A 154 -12.87 2.32 1.37
CA GLN A 154 -11.43 2.50 1.24
C GLN A 154 -10.65 1.34 1.86
N LEU A 155 -9.62 0.85 1.14
CA LEU A 155 -8.72 -0.17 1.67
C LEU A 155 -7.94 0.34 2.88
N THR A 156 -7.56 1.63 2.91
CA THR A 156 -6.82 2.23 4.03
C THR A 156 -7.58 2.12 5.35
N GLY A 157 -8.90 2.34 5.32
CA GLY A 157 -9.76 2.14 6.50
C GLY A 157 -9.79 0.68 6.96
N ALA A 158 -9.85 -0.26 6.03
CA ALA A 158 -9.82 -1.69 6.36
C ALA A 158 -8.46 -2.11 6.94
N LEU A 159 -7.35 -1.56 6.44
CA LEU A 159 -6.01 -1.77 7.00
C LEU A 159 -5.90 -1.19 8.42
N GLU A 160 -6.53 -0.05 8.69
CA GLU A 160 -6.58 0.53 10.04
C GLU A 160 -7.34 -0.40 11.01
N HIS A 161 -8.43 -1.02 10.58
CA HIS A 161 -9.10 -2.05 11.38
C HIS A 161 -8.25 -3.33 11.53
N LEU A 162 -7.58 -3.76 10.47
CA LEU A 162 -6.75 -4.97 10.48
C LEU A 162 -5.64 -4.85 11.54
N ARG A 163 -4.92 -3.73 11.60
CA ARG A 163 -3.83 -3.52 12.55
C ARG A 163 -4.28 -3.57 14.02
N THR A 164 -5.55 -3.28 14.32
CA THR A 164 -6.06 -3.31 15.71
C THR A 164 -6.27 -4.73 16.24
N SER A 165 -6.38 -5.71 15.36
CA SER A 165 -6.67 -7.11 15.70
C SER A 165 -5.59 -8.08 15.23
N HIS A 166 -4.75 -7.69 14.27
CA HIS A 166 -3.72 -8.53 13.66
C HIS A 166 -2.44 -7.71 13.44
N SER A 167 -1.30 -8.40 13.33
CA SER A 167 -0.04 -7.74 13.03
C SER A 167 -0.04 -7.18 11.61
N LEU A 168 0.24 -5.88 11.49
CA LEU A 168 0.41 -5.16 10.22
C LEU A 168 1.73 -4.42 10.24
N HIS A 169 2.58 -4.71 9.26
CA HIS A 169 3.90 -4.11 9.15
C HIS A 169 4.01 -3.28 7.89
N GLY A 170 4.81 -2.22 7.96
CA GLY A 170 5.24 -1.42 6.82
C GLY A 170 6.68 -1.77 6.44
N MET A 171 6.93 -1.94 5.16
CA MET A 171 8.26 -2.12 4.63
C MET A 171 8.62 -0.95 3.71
N PRO A 172 9.64 -0.15 4.04
CA PRO A 172 10.15 0.86 3.13
C PRO A 172 10.70 0.21 1.86
N ILE A 173 10.06 0.49 0.72
CA ILE A 173 10.49 0.00 -0.59
C ILE A 173 11.56 0.93 -1.15
N ARG A 174 12.67 0.36 -1.57
CA ARG A 174 13.70 1.06 -2.36
C ARG A 174 13.30 1.08 -3.83
N GLY A 175 12.58 2.14 -4.20
CA GLY A 175 12.03 2.27 -5.52
C GLY A 175 11.03 3.42 -5.64
N ARG A 176 10.62 3.68 -6.86
CA ARG A 176 9.60 4.69 -7.19
C ARG A 176 8.34 4.02 -7.72
N LYS A 177 7.22 4.63 -7.43
CA LYS A 177 5.96 4.36 -8.13
C LYS A 177 5.59 5.55 -9.00
N LEU A 178 5.08 5.27 -10.17
CA LEU A 178 4.47 6.24 -11.06
C LEU A 178 3.00 5.88 -11.22
N ASP A 179 2.11 6.84 -10.98
CA ASP A 179 0.67 6.70 -11.14
C ASP A 179 0.34 6.90 -12.63
N ILE A 180 0.32 5.79 -13.38
CA ILE A 180 0.09 5.81 -14.84
C ILE A 180 -1.35 6.17 -15.24
N GLY A 181 -2.25 6.34 -14.28
CA GLY A 181 -3.55 6.99 -14.48
C GLY A 181 -3.43 8.50 -14.74
N ARG A 182 -2.25 9.11 -14.50
CA ARG A 182 -1.96 10.52 -14.74
C ARG A 182 -1.11 10.70 -15.99
N PRO A 183 -1.50 11.58 -16.95
CA PRO A 183 -0.79 11.72 -18.22
C PRO A 183 0.71 12.02 -18.10
N GLU A 184 1.10 12.89 -17.17
CA GLU A 184 2.50 13.25 -16.94
C GLU A 184 3.33 12.10 -16.37
N GLU A 185 2.76 11.32 -15.45
CA GLU A 185 3.42 10.14 -14.86
C GLU A 185 3.44 8.96 -15.84
N TYR A 186 2.40 8.82 -16.68
CA TYR A 186 2.41 7.86 -17.78
C TYR A 186 3.55 8.10 -18.76
N VAL A 187 3.76 9.37 -19.17
CA VAL A 187 4.89 9.73 -20.04
C VAL A 187 6.22 9.45 -19.37
N ALA A 188 6.37 9.77 -18.08
CA ALA A 188 7.58 9.46 -17.31
C ALA A 188 7.85 7.95 -17.21
N ALA A 189 6.81 7.14 -16.99
CA ALA A 189 6.92 5.68 -16.98
C ALA A 189 7.38 5.12 -18.33
N PHE A 190 6.87 5.68 -19.42
CA PHE A 190 7.28 5.30 -20.77
C PHE A 190 8.75 5.65 -21.03
N GLN A 191 9.18 6.85 -20.65
CA GLN A 191 10.57 7.31 -20.81
C GLN A 191 11.56 6.48 -20.00
N ALA A 192 11.18 6.05 -18.78
CA ALA A 192 12.03 5.22 -17.92
C ALA A 192 12.32 3.84 -18.53
N ASN A 193 11.52 3.39 -19.48
CA ASN A 193 11.69 2.09 -20.16
C ASN A 193 12.38 2.19 -21.52
N VAL A 194 12.72 3.40 -21.99
CA VAL A 194 13.46 3.55 -23.25
C VAL A 194 14.95 3.33 -22.95
N PRO A 195 15.59 2.28 -23.52
CA PRO A 195 17.02 2.09 -23.36
C PRO A 195 17.77 3.32 -23.86
N GLU A 196 18.71 3.83 -23.10
CA GLU A 196 19.67 4.83 -23.59
C GLU A 196 20.37 4.23 -24.82
N ARG A 197 20.27 4.91 -25.97
CA ARG A 197 20.89 4.50 -27.23
C ARG A 197 22.35 4.94 -27.27
#